data_e9cca2fac422e8c905ecda8b13ddab3a
#
_entry.id   e9cca2fac422e8c905ecda8b13ddab3a
#
_cell.length_a   1.000
_cell.length_b   1.000
_cell.length_c   1.000
_cell.angle_alpha   90.00
_cell.angle_beta   90.00
_cell.angle_gamma   90.00
#
_symmetry.space_group_name_H-M   'P 1'
#
loop_
_entity.id
_entity.type
_entity.pdbx_description
1 polymer ?
#
loop_
_entity_poly.entity_id
_entity_poly.type
_entity_poly.pdbx_seq_one_letter_code
_entity_poly.pdbx_strand_id
1 'polypeptide(L)'
;MNKDAPSSEADLRAGHRKRLRERFLADPSALPDYELLELALGCVYLRRDNKILAKRLLQRFGGFDGLLCASAQELAQVEGCGPAVDSFLALLREIIARSSQSNVQKKSPVTLPDLVEIGRRRLGHCVDEEVWVALLDKQNRLLMFKRIRHGSLNHVALEPLEVVELMVRHHASSIVLMHNHPGGAYRPSQEDKALTGRIALALRHL
;
A
#
# COMPACT_ATOMS: atom_id res chain seq x y z
N MET A 1 -45.31 -27.32 12.08
CA MET A 1 -44.15 -27.88 11.38
C MET A 1 -43.12 -26.77 11.18
N ASN A 2 -42.04 -26.79 11.94
CA ASN A 2 -41.02 -25.76 11.95
C ASN A 2 -40.12 -25.96 10.72
N LYS A 3 -40.21 -25.06 9.72
CA LYS A 3 -39.45 -25.14 8.43
C LYS A 3 -38.13 -24.36 8.41
N ASP A 4 -37.65 -23.87 9.55
CA ASP A 4 -36.52 -22.94 9.60
C ASP A 4 -35.26 -23.45 10.31
N ALA A 5 -35.07 -24.74 10.43
CA ALA A 5 -33.77 -25.27 10.89
C ALA A 5 -32.82 -25.36 9.70
N PRO A 6 -31.65 -24.74 9.73
CA PRO A 6 -30.67 -24.88 8.63
C PRO A 6 -30.27 -26.33 8.50
N SER A 7 -30.48 -26.90 7.32
CA SER A 7 -30.34 -28.33 7.05
C SER A 7 -28.90 -28.79 6.84
N SER A 8 -27.96 -27.84 6.72
CA SER A 8 -26.54 -28.18 6.53
C SER A 8 -25.60 -27.10 7.09
N GLU A 9 -24.35 -27.50 7.36
CA GLU A 9 -23.28 -26.58 7.74
C GLU A 9 -23.04 -25.48 6.71
N ALA A 10 -23.34 -25.77 5.44
CA ALA A 10 -23.29 -24.81 4.34
C ALA A 10 -24.36 -23.71 4.46
N ASP A 11 -25.58 -24.08 4.90
CA ASP A 11 -26.70 -23.14 5.11
C ASP A 11 -26.42 -22.21 6.30
N LEU A 12 -25.84 -22.75 7.36
CA LEU A 12 -25.40 -21.99 8.54
C LEU A 12 -24.34 -20.96 8.17
N ARG A 13 -23.35 -21.33 7.33
CA ARG A 13 -22.31 -20.42 6.81
C ARG A 13 -22.86 -19.36 5.88
N ALA A 14 -23.77 -19.71 4.99
CA ALA A 14 -24.44 -18.75 4.12
C ALA A 14 -25.25 -17.71 4.91
N GLY A 15 -25.98 -18.15 5.93
CA GLY A 15 -26.71 -17.28 6.85
C GLY A 15 -25.78 -16.36 7.67
N HIS A 16 -24.65 -16.87 8.15
CA HIS A 16 -23.64 -16.05 8.86
C HIS A 16 -23.08 -14.95 7.96
N ARG A 17 -22.63 -15.26 6.75
CA ARG A 17 -22.10 -14.26 5.81
C ARG A 17 -23.14 -13.21 5.42
N LYS A 18 -24.39 -13.60 5.25
CA LYS A 18 -25.48 -12.66 4.96
C LYS A 18 -25.62 -11.65 6.10
N ARG A 19 -25.73 -12.13 7.34
CA ARG A 19 -25.84 -11.26 8.53
C ARG A 19 -24.61 -10.36 8.72
N LEU A 20 -23.41 -10.88 8.47
CA LEU A 20 -22.18 -10.10 8.57
C LEU A 20 -22.14 -8.97 7.55
N ARG A 21 -22.56 -9.23 6.31
CA ARG A 21 -22.69 -8.21 5.26
C ARG A 21 -23.74 -7.16 5.60
N GLU A 22 -24.89 -7.58 6.12
CA GLU A 22 -25.97 -6.66 6.54
C GLU A 22 -25.50 -5.74 7.67
N ARG A 23 -24.78 -6.27 8.67
CA ARG A 23 -24.18 -5.47 9.74
C ARG A 23 -23.14 -4.47 9.19
N PHE A 24 -22.26 -4.93 8.30
CA PHE A 24 -21.27 -4.05 7.65
C PHE A 24 -21.94 -2.90 6.87
N LEU A 25 -23.00 -3.20 6.11
CA LEU A 25 -23.68 -2.18 5.33
C LEU A 25 -24.48 -1.19 6.21
N ALA A 26 -24.96 -1.64 7.37
CA ALA A 26 -25.65 -0.78 8.32
C ALA A 26 -24.66 0.16 9.06
N ASP A 27 -23.54 -0.37 9.52
CA ASP A 27 -22.47 0.38 10.19
C ASP A 27 -21.11 -0.30 10.02
N PRO A 28 -20.30 0.14 9.05
CA PRO A 28 -18.97 -0.43 8.84
C PRO A 28 -18.05 -0.34 10.06
N SER A 29 -18.22 0.67 10.91
CA SER A 29 -17.38 0.91 12.08
C SER A 29 -17.70 -0.02 13.26
N ALA A 30 -18.87 -0.64 13.27
CA ALA A 30 -19.29 -1.55 14.33
C ALA A 30 -18.69 -2.97 14.22
N LEU A 31 -18.00 -3.28 13.11
CA LEU A 31 -17.36 -4.57 12.96
C LEU A 31 -15.95 -4.56 13.59
N PRO A 32 -15.62 -5.52 14.46
CA PRO A 32 -14.24 -5.73 14.88
C PRO A 32 -13.38 -6.17 13.68
N ASP A 33 -12.08 -5.89 13.74
CA ASP A 33 -11.13 -6.12 12.65
C ASP A 33 -11.20 -7.54 12.04
N TYR A 34 -11.35 -8.56 12.90
CA TYR A 34 -11.41 -9.94 12.41
C TYR A 34 -12.69 -10.23 11.60
N GLU A 35 -13.82 -9.60 11.92
CA GLU A 35 -15.06 -9.75 11.17
C GLU A 35 -14.98 -8.99 9.83
N LEU A 36 -14.34 -7.81 9.84
CA LEU A 36 -14.09 -7.06 8.63
C LEU A 36 -13.17 -7.85 7.67
N LEU A 37 -12.08 -8.42 8.19
CA LEU A 37 -11.19 -9.27 7.40
C LEU A 37 -11.87 -10.57 6.96
N GLU A 38 -12.70 -11.20 7.80
CA GLU A 38 -13.51 -12.38 7.44
C GLU A 38 -14.42 -12.08 6.24
N LEU A 39 -15.08 -10.92 6.26
CA LEU A 39 -15.94 -10.47 5.17
C LEU A 39 -15.14 -10.26 3.89
N ALA A 40 -13.97 -9.61 3.98
CA ALA A 40 -13.07 -9.38 2.86
C ALA A 40 -12.54 -10.70 2.26
N LEU A 41 -12.09 -11.63 3.09
CA LEU A 41 -11.66 -12.98 2.68
C LEU A 41 -12.82 -13.79 2.09
N GLY A 42 -14.05 -13.47 2.44
CA GLY A 42 -15.25 -14.04 1.84
C GLY A 42 -15.40 -13.75 0.33
N CYS A 43 -14.73 -12.71 -0.18
CA CYS A 43 -14.64 -12.43 -1.61
C CYS A 43 -13.62 -13.35 -2.32
N VAL A 44 -12.64 -13.87 -1.60
CA VAL A 44 -11.59 -14.75 -2.12
C VAL A 44 -11.98 -16.23 -1.99
N TYR A 45 -12.47 -16.59 -0.82
CA TYR A 45 -12.84 -17.98 -0.49
C TYR A 45 -14.34 -18.10 -0.22
N LEU A 46 -15.09 -18.35 -1.27
CA LEU A 46 -16.56 -18.35 -1.23
C LEU A 46 -17.18 -19.52 -0.41
N ARG A 47 -16.49 -20.65 -0.30
CA ARG A 47 -17.07 -21.90 0.23
C ARG A 47 -16.46 -22.37 1.55
N ARG A 48 -15.62 -21.53 2.21
CA ARG A 48 -14.99 -21.92 3.48
C ARG A 48 -15.31 -20.90 4.59
N ASP A 49 -15.17 -21.33 5.83
CA ASP A 49 -15.16 -20.44 6.99
C ASP A 49 -13.82 -19.67 7.01
N ASN A 50 -13.91 -18.36 6.92
CA ASN A 50 -12.75 -17.48 6.89
C ASN A 50 -12.42 -16.86 8.25
N LYS A 51 -13.25 -17.09 9.28
CA LYS A 51 -13.08 -16.48 10.61
C LYS A 51 -11.78 -16.86 11.28
N ILE A 52 -11.42 -18.15 11.21
CA ILE A 52 -10.17 -18.65 11.80
C ILE A 52 -8.96 -18.05 11.06
N LEU A 53 -9.00 -18.04 9.74
CA LEU A 53 -7.94 -17.45 8.92
C LEU A 53 -7.79 -15.93 9.20
N ALA A 54 -8.90 -15.20 9.29
CA ALA A 54 -8.88 -13.77 9.60
C ALA A 54 -8.18 -13.49 10.95
N LYS A 55 -8.54 -14.27 11.99
CA LYS A 55 -7.91 -14.13 13.30
C LYS A 55 -6.41 -14.46 13.28
N ARG A 56 -6.00 -15.54 12.60
CA ARG A 56 -4.58 -15.93 12.47
C ARG A 56 -3.77 -14.84 11.76
N LEU A 57 -4.29 -14.29 10.68
CA LEU A 57 -3.62 -13.22 9.93
C LEU A 57 -3.44 -11.96 10.79
N LEU A 58 -4.49 -11.49 11.45
CA LEU A 58 -4.39 -10.30 12.30
C LEU A 58 -3.46 -10.54 13.51
N GLN A 59 -3.49 -11.71 14.13
CA GLN A 59 -2.59 -12.05 15.21
C GLN A 59 -1.13 -12.12 14.76
N ARG A 60 -0.87 -12.73 13.59
CA ARG A 60 0.48 -12.91 13.06
C ARG A 60 1.13 -11.58 12.66
N PHE A 61 0.34 -10.66 12.11
CA PHE A 61 0.84 -9.39 11.56
C PHE A 61 0.53 -8.17 12.44
N GLY A 62 -0.12 -8.33 13.57
CA GLY A 62 -0.38 -7.26 14.53
C GLY A 62 -1.44 -6.24 14.07
N GLY A 63 -2.30 -6.60 13.12
CA GLY A 63 -3.36 -5.74 12.60
C GLY A 63 -3.32 -5.55 11.10
N PHE A 64 -4.16 -4.64 10.59
CA PHE A 64 -4.27 -4.38 9.15
C PHE A 64 -3.00 -3.77 8.54
N ASP A 65 -2.32 -2.86 9.24
CA ASP A 65 -1.10 -2.23 8.71
C ASP A 65 -0.02 -3.29 8.45
N GLY A 66 0.25 -4.16 9.44
CA GLY A 66 1.22 -5.25 9.27
C GLY A 66 0.78 -6.28 8.23
N LEU A 67 -0.51 -6.61 8.16
CA LEU A 67 -1.05 -7.53 7.16
C LEU A 67 -0.91 -6.96 5.74
N LEU A 68 -1.18 -5.68 5.55
CA LEU A 68 -0.99 -5.02 4.27
C LEU A 68 0.49 -4.84 3.88
N CYS A 69 1.42 -4.91 4.84
CA CYS A 69 2.86 -4.90 4.58
C CYS A 69 3.47 -6.30 4.39
N ALA A 70 2.71 -7.37 4.66
CA ALA A 70 3.21 -8.74 4.61
C ALA A 70 3.63 -9.15 3.20
N SER A 71 4.78 -9.82 3.10
CA SER A 71 5.26 -10.42 1.86
C SER A 71 4.50 -11.71 1.52
N ALA A 72 4.54 -12.13 0.26
CA ALA A 72 3.98 -13.41 -0.18
C ALA A 72 4.55 -14.60 0.60
N GLN A 73 5.84 -14.57 0.93
CA GLN A 73 6.51 -15.62 1.70
C GLN A 73 6.00 -15.71 3.15
N GLU A 74 5.78 -14.58 3.80
CA GLU A 74 5.22 -14.53 5.16
C GLU A 74 3.76 -14.98 5.18
N LEU A 75 2.98 -14.55 4.19
CA LEU A 75 1.58 -14.98 4.04
C LEU A 75 1.48 -16.49 3.83
N ALA A 76 2.36 -17.08 3.03
CA ALA A 76 2.40 -18.52 2.78
C ALA A 76 2.69 -19.37 4.03
N GLN A 77 3.29 -18.78 5.08
CA GLN A 77 3.52 -19.45 6.37
C GLN A 77 2.25 -19.54 7.24
N VAL A 78 1.20 -18.78 6.90
CA VAL A 78 -0.05 -18.81 7.66
C VAL A 78 -0.93 -19.94 7.12
N GLU A 79 -1.24 -20.91 8.00
CA GLU A 79 -2.10 -22.03 7.63
C GLU A 79 -3.44 -21.56 7.08
N GLY A 80 -3.75 -22.00 5.87
CA GLY A 80 -4.96 -21.63 5.16
C GLY A 80 -4.85 -20.37 4.29
N CYS A 81 -3.71 -19.68 4.32
CA CYS A 81 -3.44 -18.58 3.40
C CYS A 81 -2.82 -19.11 2.11
N GLY A 82 -3.52 -18.95 1.01
CA GLY A 82 -3.05 -19.36 -0.33
C GLY A 82 -2.76 -18.17 -1.23
N PRO A 83 -2.24 -18.40 -2.45
CA PRO A 83 -1.86 -17.34 -3.39
C PRO A 83 -2.98 -16.36 -3.74
N ALA A 84 -4.25 -16.80 -3.64
CA ALA A 84 -5.40 -15.93 -3.87
C ALA A 84 -5.53 -14.82 -2.82
N VAL A 85 -5.13 -15.07 -1.56
CA VAL A 85 -5.11 -14.05 -0.50
C VAL A 85 -3.99 -13.05 -0.76
N ASP A 86 -2.81 -13.50 -1.16
CA ASP A 86 -1.71 -12.61 -1.53
C ASP A 86 -2.11 -11.67 -2.66
N SER A 87 -2.65 -12.22 -3.77
CA SER A 87 -3.14 -11.41 -4.89
C SER A 87 -4.23 -10.42 -4.47
N PHE A 88 -5.13 -10.82 -3.57
CA PHE A 88 -6.20 -9.95 -3.07
C PHE A 88 -5.64 -8.80 -2.22
N LEU A 89 -4.70 -9.08 -1.32
CA LEU A 89 -4.03 -8.06 -0.51
C LEU A 89 -3.21 -7.11 -1.38
N ALA A 90 -2.49 -7.63 -2.39
CA ALA A 90 -1.77 -6.82 -3.37
C ALA A 90 -2.71 -5.87 -4.13
N LEU A 91 -3.88 -6.36 -4.55
CA LEU A 91 -4.91 -5.53 -5.18
C LEU A 91 -5.43 -4.43 -4.26
N LEU A 92 -5.72 -4.74 -3.00
CA LEU A 92 -6.14 -3.75 -2.02
C LEU A 92 -5.08 -2.66 -1.81
N ARG A 93 -3.81 -3.05 -1.65
CA ARG A 93 -2.68 -2.11 -1.55
C ARG A 93 -2.64 -1.16 -2.74
N GLU A 94 -2.75 -1.68 -3.95
CA GLU A 94 -2.71 -0.89 -5.18
C GLU A 94 -3.92 0.08 -5.29
N ILE A 95 -5.12 -0.37 -4.94
CA ILE A 95 -6.32 0.48 -4.92
C ILE A 95 -6.15 1.63 -3.93
N ILE A 96 -5.70 1.34 -2.71
CA ILE A 96 -5.47 2.34 -1.66
C ILE A 96 -4.41 3.36 -2.12
N ALA A 97 -3.30 2.89 -2.70
CA ALA A 97 -2.23 3.76 -3.17
C ALA A 97 -2.68 4.68 -4.32
N ARG A 98 -3.41 4.15 -5.31
CA ARG A 98 -3.98 4.96 -6.42
C ARG A 98 -5.00 5.97 -5.94
N SER A 99 -5.87 5.57 -5.02
CA SER A 99 -6.88 6.47 -4.43
C SER A 99 -6.19 7.64 -3.71
N SER A 100 -5.17 7.37 -2.90
CA SER A 100 -4.42 8.41 -2.20
C SER A 100 -3.69 9.34 -3.16
N GLN A 101 -3.03 8.80 -4.18
CA GLN A 101 -2.35 9.60 -5.22
C GLN A 101 -3.35 10.51 -5.96
N SER A 102 -4.50 9.99 -6.38
CA SER A 102 -5.54 10.77 -7.06
C SER A 102 -6.06 11.92 -6.19
N ASN A 103 -6.20 11.68 -4.88
CA ASN A 103 -6.64 12.73 -3.95
C ASN A 103 -5.60 13.85 -3.83
N VAL A 104 -4.30 13.49 -3.75
CA VAL A 104 -3.22 14.49 -3.69
C VAL A 104 -3.09 15.27 -5.00
N GLN A 105 -3.24 14.61 -6.16
CA GLN A 105 -3.22 15.30 -7.47
C GLN A 105 -4.31 16.36 -7.62
N LYS A 106 -5.43 16.23 -6.91
CA LYS A 106 -6.52 17.23 -6.91
C LYS A 106 -6.27 18.41 -5.98
N LYS A 107 -5.29 18.32 -5.08
CA LYS A 107 -4.94 19.39 -4.15
C LYS A 107 -4.08 20.46 -4.83
N SER A 108 -4.29 21.71 -4.42
CA SER A 108 -3.43 22.83 -4.83
C SER A 108 -3.48 23.90 -3.73
N PRO A 109 -2.37 24.18 -3.06
CA PRO A 109 -1.06 23.52 -3.15
C PRO A 109 -1.02 22.13 -2.49
N VAL A 110 -0.12 21.28 -2.96
CA VAL A 110 0.26 20.02 -2.30
C VAL A 110 1.28 20.34 -1.21
N THR A 111 1.11 19.73 -0.04
CA THR A 111 2.01 19.91 1.10
C THR A 111 2.97 18.73 1.27
N LEU A 112 4.05 18.92 2.03
CA LEU A 112 4.96 17.81 2.36
C LEU A 112 4.25 16.65 3.09
N PRO A 113 3.35 16.86 4.08
CA PRO A 113 2.56 15.78 4.64
C PRO A 113 1.73 14.99 3.63
N ASP A 114 1.16 15.65 2.62
CA ASP A 114 0.42 14.96 1.55
C ASP A 114 1.35 14.03 0.76
N LEU A 115 2.57 14.48 0.44
CA LEU A 115 3.57 13.69 -0.27
C LEU A 115 4.07 12.52 0.58
N VAL A 116 4.28 12.73 1.88
CA VAL A 116 4.66 11.67 2.83
C VAL A 116 3.56 10.59 2.87
N GLU A 117 2.29 10.99 2.91
CA GLU A 117 1.18 10.04 2.95
C GLU A 117 1.09 9.18 1.68
N ILE A 118 1.20 9.77 0.48
CA ILE A 118 1.22 8.96 -0.75
C ILE A 118 2.46 8.08 -0.85
N GLY A 119 3.62 8.58 -0.40
CA GLY A 119 4.87 7.81 -0.31
C GLY A 119 4.71 6.61 0.63
N ARG A 120 4.18 6.83 1.84
CA ARG A 120 3.95 5.76 2.82
C ARG A 120 3.02 4.68 2.29
N ARG A 121 1.93 5.07 1.64
CA ARG A 121 0.97 4.12 1.05
C ARG A 121 1.51 3.38 -0.15
N ARG A 122 2.45 3.96 -0.86
CA ARG A 122 3.08 3.33 -2.03
C ARG A 122 4.26 2.46 -1.66
N LEU A 123 5.12 2.90 -0.75
CA LEU A 123 6.42 2.32 -0.45
C LEU A 123 6.43 1.45 0.81
N GLY A 124 5.49 1.68 1.74
CA GLY A 124 5.52 1.06 3.06
C GLY A 124 5.36 -0.47 3.07
N HIS A 125 4.95 -1.07 1.94
CA HIS A 125 4.80 -2.53 1.78
C HIS A 125 5.77 -3.13 0.76
N CYS A 126 6.69 -2.32 0.20
CA CYS A 126 7.65 -2.83 -0.78
C CYS A 126 8.73 -3.65 -0.08
N VAL A 127 8.94 -4.89 -0.56
CA VAL A 127 9.98 -5.81 -0.05
C VAL A 127 11.34 -5.47 -0.64
N ASP A 128 11.36 -4.83 -1.80
CA ASP A 128 12.56 -4.32 -2.45
C ASP A 128 12.67 -2.81 -2.23
N GLU A 129 13.89 -2.31 -2.32
CA GLU A 129 14.13 -0.87 -2.29
C GLU A 129 13.62 -0.21 -3.57
N GLU A 130 12.83 0.82 -3.44
CA GLU A 130 12.31 1.61 -4.55
C GLU A 130 12.60 3.09 -4.35
N VAL A 131 12.96 3.77 -5.43
CA VAL A 131 13.09 5.24 -5.45
C VAL A 131 11.96 5.82 -6.29
N TRP A 132 11.21 6.73 -5.68
CA TRP A 132 10.11 7.46 -6.30
C TRP A 132 10.38 8.94 -6.30
N VAL A 133 9.83 9.64 -7.28
CA VAL A 133 9.89 11.11 -7.37
C VAL A 133 8.50 11.70 -7.42
N ALA A 134 8.33 12.82 -6.72
CA ALA A 134 7.23 13.75 -6.93
C ALA A 134 7.79 15.02 -7.57
N LEU A 135 7.24 15.42 -8.70
CA LEU A 135 7.55 16.69 -9.36
C LEU A 135 6.41 17.68 -9.14
N LEU A 136 6.75 18.91 -8.79
CA LEU A 136 5.80 19.97 -8.49
C LEU A 136 6.09 21.20 -9.37
N ASP A 137 5.02 21.92 -9.72
CA ASP A 137 5.14 23.23 -10.38
C ASP A 137 5.36 24.36 -9.37
N LYS A 138 5.44 25.62 -9.88
CA LYS A 138 5.61 26.83 -9.05
C LYS A 138 4.47 27.10 -8.07
N GLN A 139 3.30 26.50 -8.30
CA GLN A 139 2.13 26.59 -7.42
C GLN A 139 2.02 25.39 -6.48
N ASN A 140 3.06 24.55 -6.39
CA ASN A 140 3.06 23.30 -5.63
C ASN A 140 1.94 22.34 -6.06
N ARG A 141 1.59 22.28 -7.34
CA ARG A 141 0.70 21.25 -7.89
C ARG A 141 1.52 20.03 -8.28
N LEU A 142 1.02 18.85 -7.96
CA LEU A 142 1.70 17.59 -8.30
C LEU A 142 1.57 17.32 -9.81
N LEU A 143 2.69 17.45 -10.52
CA LEU A 143 2.80 17.17 -11.95
C LEU A 143 3.00 15.69 -12.24
N MET A 144 3.84 15.03 -11.42
CA MET A 144 4.17 13.62 -11.58
C MET A 144 4.48 12.99 -10.22
N PHE A 145 4.03 11.75 -10.03
CA PHE A 145 4.49 10.86 -8.95
C PHE A 145 4.79 9.50 -9.55
N LYS A 146 6.06 9.12 -9.65
CA LYS A 146 6.49 7.94 -10.40
C LYS A 146 7.70 7.27 -9.78
N ARG A 147 7.74 5.93 -9.87
CA ARG A 147 8.92 5.13 -9.57
C ARG A 147 9.97 5.33 -10.65
N ILE A 148 11.21 5.62 -10.23
CA ILE A 148 12.36 5.80 -11.12
C ILE A 148 13.40 4.70 -10.95
N ARG A 149 13.42 4.02 -9.78
CA ARG A 149 14.30 2.85 -9.55
C ARG A 149 13.57 1.78 -8.76
N HIS A 150 13.99 0.54 -8.96
CA HIS A 150 13.54 -0.65 -8.25
C HIS A 150 14.72 -1.60 -8.04
N GLY A 151 14.85 -2.16 -6.84
CA GLY A 151 15.98 -2.99 -6.42
C GLY A 151 17.07 -2.20 -5.72
N SER A 152 18.07 -2.89 -5.16
CA SER A 152 19.15 -2.26 -4.37
C SER A 152 19.82 -1.10 -5.13
N LEU A 153 19.95 0.04 -4.46
CA LEU A 153 20.60 1.26 -4.99
C LEU A 153 22.03 1.00 -5.49
N ASN A 154 22.67 -0.07 -5.00
CA ASN A 154 24.03 -0.45 -5.41
C ASN A 154 24.12 -0.98 -6.84
N HIS A 155 23.01 -1.35 -7.48
CA HIS A 155 23.02 -1.93 -8.83
C HIS A 155 22.61 -0.99 -9.96
N VAL A 156 21.83 0.07 -9.68
CA VAL A 156 21.46 1.07 -10.70
C VAL A 156 21.48 2.45 -10.07
N ALA A 157 22.64 3.09 -10.08
CA ALA A 157 22.78 4.46 -9.58
C ALA A 157 21.81 5.41 -10.32
N LEU A 158 21.06 6.22 -9.57
CA LEU A 158 20.31 7.32 -10.15
C LEU A 158 21.30 8.45 -10.51
N GLU A 159 21.40 8.73 -11.81
CA GLU A 159 22.25 9.82 -12.26
C GLU A 159 21.57 11.18 -12.12
N PRO A 160 22.25 12.21 -11.60
CA PRO A 160 21.67 13.54 -11.48
C PRO A 160 21.10 14.11 -12.78
N LEU A 161 21.71 13.78 -13.93
CA LEU A 161 21.26 14.22 -15.25
C LEU A 161 19.86 13.69 -15.58
N GLU A 162 19.53 12.45 -15.19
CA GLU A 162 18.18 11.90 -15.41
C GLU A 162 17.12 12.70 -14.64
N VAL A 163 17.46 13.17 -13.44
CA VAL A 163 16.56 14.02 -12.65
C VAL A 163 16.39 15.39 -13.30
N VAL A 164 17.48 15.97 -13.79
CA VAL A 164 17.45 17.24 -14.57
C VAL A 164 16.54 17.10 -15.79
N GLU A 165 16.70 16.03 -16.57
CA GLU A 165 15.86 15.76 -17.74
C GLU A 165 14.37 15.62 -17.38
N LEU A 166 14.06 14.93 -16.28
CA LEU A 166 12.69 14.81 -15.80
C LEU A 166 12.10 16.17 -15.43
N MET A 167 12.85 17.01 -14.69
CA MET A 167 12.42 18.33 -14.29
C MET A 167 12.13 19.22 -15.51
N VAL A 168 13.04 19.25 -16.49
CA VAL A 168 12.88 20.02 -17.72
C VAL A 168 11.69 19.52 -18.55
N ARG A 169 11.60 18.22 -18.77
CA ARG A 169 10.52 17.59 -19.56
C ARG A 169 9.13 17.88 -19.00
N HIS A 170 9.00 17.94 -17.69
CA HIS A 170 7.73 18.17 -17.02
C HIS A 170 7.51 19.62 -16.60
N HIS A 171 8.42 20.55 -16.96
CA HIS A 171 8.39 21.95 -16.53
C HIS A 171 8.24 22.09 -15.00
N ALA A 172 8.89 21.19 -14.26
CA ALA A 172 8.81 21.16 -12.82
C ALA A 172 9.71 22.22 -12.18
N SER A 173 9.26 22.80 -11.07
CA SER A 173 10.00 23.79 -10.30
C SER A 173 10.61 23.22 -9.03
N SER A 174 10.11 22.08 -8.56
CA SER A 174 10.67 21.37 -7.40
C SER A 174 10.48 19.86 -7.52
N ILE A 175 11.32 19.12 -6.81
CA ILE A 175 11.32 17.67 -6.76
C ILE A 175 11.40 17.19 -5.31
N VAL A 176 10.68 16.13 -4.99
CA VAL A 176 10.83 15.38 -3.76
C VAL A 176 11.19 13.94 -4.09
N LEU A 177 12.34 13.49 -3.58
CA LEU A 177 12.79 12.11 -3.68
C LEU A 177 12.26 11.33 -2.46
N MET A 178 11.78 10.13 -2.70
CA MET A 178 11.28 9.22 -1.67
C MET A 178 11.83 7.82 -1.94
N HIS A 179 12.23 7.12 -0.88
CA HIS A 179 12.62 5.72 -0.96
C HIS A 179 12.24 4.99 0.34
N ASN A 180 12.15 3.67 0.28
CA ASN A 180 11.94 2.82 1.43
C ASN A 180 13.23 2.09 1.79
N HIS A 181 13.33 1.68 3.04
CA HIS A 181 14.35 0.78 3.55
C HIS A 181 13.68 -0.51 4.02
N PRO A 182 13.63 -1.58 3.21
CA PRO A 182 12.96 -2.84 3.59
C PRO A 182 13.48 -3.46 4.88
N GLY A 183 14.75 -3.18 5.25
CA GLY A 183 15.36 -3.58 6.52
C GLY A 183 14.89 -2.80 7.75
N GLY A 184 13.91 -1.89 7.62
CA GLY A 184 13.33 -1.12 8.74
C GLY A 184 14.19 0.06 9.24
N ALA A 185 15.32 0.38 8.60
CA ALA A 185 16.09 1.57 8.94
C ALA A 185 15.33 2.82 8.48
N TYR A 186 15.04 3.73 9.41
CA TYR A 186 14.33 4.99 9.09
C TYR A 186 15.27 6.16 8.80
N ARG A 187 16.58 5.97 9.00
CA ARG A 187 17.59 7.01 8.74
C ARG A 187 18.21 6.82 7.36
N PRO A 188 18.39 7.92 6.59
CA PRO A 188 19.06 7.85 5.31
C PRO A 188 20.53 7.40 5.48
N SER A 189 21.00 6.55 4.59
CA SER A 189 22.39 6.10 4.49
C SER A 189 23.33 7.26 4.08
N GLN A 190 24.62 7.02 4.08
CA GLN A 190 25.59 8.01 3.56
C GLN A 190 25.45 8.14 2.03
N GLU A 191 25.16 7.04 1.35
CA GLU A 191 24.91 6.99 -0.09
C GLU A 191 23.67 7.82 -0.47
N ASP A 192 22.57 7.74 0.29
CA ASP A 192 21.37 8.55 0.08
C ASP A 192 21.65 10.04 0.20
N LYS A 193 22.44 10.42 1.23
CA LYS A 193 22.84 11.82 1.43
C LYS A 193 23.74 12.31 0.31
N ALA A 194 24.71 11.49 -0.13
CA ALA A 194 25.60 11.83 -1.21
C ALA A 194 24.83 11.98 -2.54
N LEU A 195 23.90 11.08 -2.84
CA LEU A 195 23.02 11.16 -4.01
C LEU A 195 22.18 12.43 -3.99
N THR A 196 21.51 12.70 -2.86
CA THR A 196 20.70 13.91 -2.68
C THR A 196 21.54 15.18 -2.89
N GLY A 197 22.77 15.20 -2.36
CA GLY A 197 23.70 16.31 -2.54
C GLY A 197 24.11 16.53 -4.01
N ARG A 198 24.41 15.45 -4.75
CA ARG A 198 24.73 15.52 -6.19
C ARG A 198 23.55 16.04 -7.01
N ILE A 199 22.34 15.56 -6.73
CA ILE A 199 21.12 16.01 -7.41
C ILE A 199 20.87 17.48 -7.08
N ALA A 200 20.95 17.90 -5.82
CA ALA A 200 20.77 19.30 -5.42
C ALA A 200 21.78 20.23 -6.10
N LEU A 201 23.03 19.78 -6.27
CA LEU A 201 24.05 20.54 -6.98
C LEU A 201 23.70 20.69 -8.47
N ALA A 202 23.27 19.62 -9.12
CA ALA A 202 22.89 19.64 -10.54
C ALA A 202 21.68 20.55 -10.82
N LEU A 203 20.77 20.67 -9.86
CA LEU A 203 19.54 21.48 -10.00
C LEU A 203 19.73 22.98 -9.64
N ARG A 204 20.89 23.39 -9.13
CA ARG A 204 21.11 24.79 -8.68
C ARG A 204 20.96 25.84 -9.78
N HIS A 205 21.07 25.45 -11.02
CA HIS A 205 21.07 26.34 -12.19
C HIS A 205 19.85 26.17 -13.10
N LEU A 206 18.84 25.43 -12.64
CA LEU A 206 17.53 25.29 -13.27
C LEU A 206 16.50 26.21 -12.60
#